data_115ec4868f9432f24322cc765e5181a2
#
_entry.id   115ec4868f9432f24322cc765e5181a2
#
_cell.length_a   1.000
_cell.length_b   1.000
_cell.length_c   1.000
_cell.angle_alpha   90.00
_cell.angle_beta   90.00
_cell.angle_gamma   90.00
#
_symmetry.space_group_name_H-M   'P 1'
#
loop_
_entity.id
_entity.type
_entity.pdbx_description
1 polymer ?
#
loop_
_entity_poly.entity_id
_entity_poly.type
_entity_poly.pdbx_seq_one_letter_code
_entity_poly.pdbx_strand_id
1 'polypeptide(L)'
;MVLLPGWCGIIISWACCRHQCEPERASPLGASRSNYRLYTQQDVQQLRRIVALKQQGFQLSHISQLLETDSEAHGKTLTTQLQQQYRSVMQQLGRLRQTAAALEGLLGRDRSCQTLQAEAIAHLRLLEVETQDGLGQLEQLWNRWDAATHAHPEAFQESLQQLLPDLSNRSEIEVDLLSKLILACGDVSLVNFVRLGGGAIAAARNALKAGCQVVGDVPAVVAALDQTRLAHLGCQVKTLIANPHITSAAEAEQAFWHQCQWKQQLQQLQAGCVLIVGYAPSVLMATCDAVESSCLQPALIIGMPIGFSHAPAAKRRLMRSGIPFITTKGTLGGGLLAAVALNALVESLIEKPDCHCYLEV
;
A
#
# COMPACT_ATOMS: atom_id res chain seq x y z
N MET A 1 -6.05 -16.19 -36.24
CA MET A 1 -5.23 -15.05 -36.68
C MET A 1 -5.77 -13.81 -35.96
N VAL A 2 -5.10 -13.35 -34.91
CA VAL A 2 -5.56 -12.22 -34.11
C VAL A 2 -4.56 -11.08 -34.25
N LEU A 3 -4.96 -10.01 -34.91
CA LEU A 3 -4.24 -8.75 -34.95
C LEU A 3 -4.55 -7.99 -33.63
N LEU A 4 -3.53 -7.76 -32.82
CA LEU A 4 -3.63 -6.93 -31.60
C LEU A 4 -3.05 -5.54 -31.92
N PRO A 5 -3.86 -4.47 -31.97
CA PRO A 5 -3.36 -3.10 -32.12
C PRO A 5 -2.76 -2.63 -30.78
N GLY A 6 -1.60 -1.97 -30.83
CA GLY A 6 -0.94 -1.33 -29.70
C GLY A 6 0.33 -1.99 -29.15
N TRP A 7 0.83 -3.07 -29.73
CA TRP A 7 1.95 -3.87 -29.19
C TRP A 7 3.28 -3.75 -29.96
N CYS A 8 3.37 -2.85 -30.95
CA CYS A 8 4.54 -2.76 -31.83
C CYS A 8 5.89 -2.54 -31.12
N GLY A 9 5.95 -1.72 -30.06
CA GLY A 9 7.23 -1.37 -29.43
C GLY A 9 7.90 -2.50 -28.64
N ILE A 10 7.11 -3.36 -27.98
CA ILE A 10 7.62 -4.45 -27.13
C ILE A 10 8.04 -5.65 -27.98
N ILE A 11 7.32 -5.92 -29.05
CA ILE A 11 7.62 -7.02 -29.98
C ILE A 11 8.91 -6.75 -30.76
N ILE A 12 9.18 -5.51 -31.13
CA ILE A 12 10.41 -5.12 -31.85
C ILE A 12 11.65 -5.28 -30.96
N SER A 13 11.57 -4.93 -29.66
CA SER A 13 12.67 -5.09 -28.70
C SER A 13 13.03 -6.57 -28.48
N TRP A 14 12.03 -7.45 -28.37
CA TRP A 14 12.24 -8.88 -28.18
C TRP A 14 12.79 -9.59 -29.41
N ALA A 15 12.32 -9.21 -30.60
CA ALA A 15 12.84 -9.72 -31.88
C ALA A 15 14.31 -9.31 -32.11
N CYS A 16 14.71 -8.12 -31.64
CA CYS A 16 16.11 -7.66 -31.69
C CYS A 16 17.03 -8.44 -30.74
N CYS A 17 16.58 -8.74 -29.53
CA CYS A 17 17.36 -9.54 -28.57
C CYS A 17 17.59 -10.98 -29.06
N ARG A 18 16.64 -11.60 -29.74
CA ARG A 18 16.81 -12.96 -30.30
C ARG A 18 17.81 -13.01 -31.45
N HIS A 19 17.98 -11.91 -32.19
CA HIS A 19 18.97 -11.85 -33.29
C HIS A 19 20.42 -11.66 -32.83
N GLN A 20 20.64 -11.22 -31.60
CA GLN A 20 21.99 -11.01 -31.05
C GLN A 20 22.55 -12.22 -30.26
N CYS A 21 21.72 -13.24 -29.95
CA CYS A 21 22.11 -14.32 -29.04
C CYS A 21 22.05 -15.73 -29.62
N GLU A 22 22.17 -15.96 -30.88
CA GLU A 22 22.42 -17.24 -31.61
C GLU A 22 21.58 -17.42 -32.89
N PRO A 23 22.20 -17.63 -34.04
CA PRO A 23 21.50 -17.80 -35.30
C PRO A 23 21.00 -19.24 -35.58
N GLU A 24 21.21 -20.22 -34.70
CA GLU A 24 21.03 -21.63 -35.05
C GLU A 24 19.85 -22.40 -34.45
N ARG A 25 19.01 -21.82 -33.62
CA ARG A 25 17.89 -22.56 -32.95
C ARG A 25 16.47 -22.01 -33.10
N ALA A 26 16.20 -21.17 -34.05
CA ALA A 26 14.82 -20.78 -34.35
C ALA A 26 14.49 -21.12 -35.81
N SER A 27 13.86 -22.27 -36.05
CA SER A 27 13.18 -22.51 -37.32
C SER A 27 12.08 -21.45 -37.48
N PRO A 28 12.17 -20.54 -38.44
CA PRO A 28 11.08 -19.62 -38.69
C PRO A 28 9.97 -20.40 -39.40
N LEU A 29 8.80 -20.50 -38.77
CA LEU A 29 7.59 -20.74 -39.52
C LEU A 29 7.49 -19.60 -40.55
N GLY A 30 7.54 -19.96 -41.83
CA GLY A 30 7.79 -19.08 -42.98
C GLY A 30 7.05 -17.74 -42.92
N ALA A 31 7.73 -16.72 -43.40
CA ALA A 31 7.11 -15.42 -43.65
C ALA A 31 6.00 -15.59 -44.70
N SER A 32 4.82 -15.02 -44.43
CA SER A 32 3.78 -14.94 -45.47
C SER A 32 4.26 -14.10 -46.65
N ARG A 33 3.66 -14.26 -47.82
CA ARG A 33 3.97 -13.48 -49.06
C ARG A 33 3.91 -11.96 -48.87
N SER A 34 3.39 -11.48 -47.72
CA SER A 34 3.21 -10.09 -47.31
C SER A 34 4.18 -9.62 -46.22
N ASN A 35 5.27 -10.34 -45.95
CA ASN A 35 6.30 -9.99 -44.95
C ASN A 35 5.82 -9.88 -43.48
N TYR A 36 4.65 -10.44 -43.15
CA TYR A 36 4.17 -10.53 -41.76
C TYR A 36 4.73 -11.74 -41.06
N ARG A 37 5.18 -11.55 -39.82
CA ARG A 37 5.61 -12.67 -38.93
C ARG A 37 4.39 -13.45 -38.47
N LEU A 38 4.41 -14.76 -38.66
CA LEU A 38 3.37 -15.67 -38.13
C LEU A 38 3.79 -16.18 -36.77
N TYR A 39 2.90 -16.12 -35.82
CA TYR A 39 3.10 -16.61 -34.43
C TYR A 39 2.15 -17.76 -34.16
N THR A 40 2.66 -18.79 -33.48
CA THR A 40 1.84 -19.91 -32.98
C THR A 40 1.05 -19.48 -31.74
N GLN A 41 0.07 -20.28 -31.34
CA GLN A 41 -0.67 -20.02 -30.11
C GLN A 41 0.22 -20.13 -28.86
N GLN A 42 1.25 -20.97 -28.90
CA GLN A 42 2.27 -21.05 -27.86
C GLN A 42 3.11 -19.79 -27.78
N ASP A 43 3.53 -19.21 -28.89
CA ASP A 43 4.25 -17.94 -28.93
C ASP A 43 3.42 -16.79 -28.31
N VAL A 44 2.12 -16.76 -28.60
CA VAL A 44 1.21 -15.75 -28.03
C VAL A 44 1.09 -15.92 -26.50
N GLN A 45 1.00 -17.16 -26.01
CA GLN A 45 0.98 -17.42 -24.56
C GLN A 45 2.30 -17.02 -23.90
N GLN A 46 3.43 -17.33 -24.52
CA GLN A 46 4.76 -16.94 -24.02
C GLN A 46 4.93 -15.43 -24.00
N LEU A 47 4.50 -14.72 -25.04
CA LEU A 47 4.50 -13.27 -25.09
C LEU A 47 3.63 -12.65 -23.98
N ARG A 48 2.46 -13.21 -23.71
CA ARG A 48 1.60 -12.76 -22.60
C ARG A 48 2.28 -12.93 -21.25
N ARG A 49 3.01 -14.03 -21.02
CA ARG A 49 3.80 -14.24 -19.79
C ARG A 49 4.92 -13.21 -19.67
N ILE A 50 5.66 -12.96 -20.77
CA ILE A 50 6.73 -11.94 -20.79
C ILE A 50 6.17 -10.56 -20.45
N VAL A 51 5.05 -10.17 -21.05
CA VAL A 51 4.42 -8.86 -20.77
C VAL A 51 3.95 -8.75 -19.33
N ALA A 52 3.31 -9.79 -18.80
CA ALA A 52 2.85 -9.80 -17.41
C ALA A 52 4.03 -9.65 -16.44
N LEU A 53 5.15 -10.36 -16.66
CA LEU A 53 6.36 -10.25 -15.84
C LEU A 53 7.02 -8.88 -15.99
N LYS A 54 7.06 -8.32 -17.21
CA LYS A 54 7.59 -6.97 -17.47
C LYS A 54 6.78 -5.89 -16.76
N GLN A 55 5.45 -6.00 -16.75
CA GLN A 55 4.56 -5.10 -15.99
C GLN A 55 4.77 -5.18 -14.47
N GLN A 56 5.28 -6.31 -13.97
CA GLN A 56 5.68 -6.47 -12.58
C GLN A 56 7.11 -5.95 -12.30
N GLY A 57 7.78 -5.36 -13.29
CA GLY A 57 9.11 -4.76 -13.12
C GLY A 57 10.29 -5.70 -13.34
N PHE A 58 10.07 -6.93 -13.81
CA PHE A 58 11.17 -7.86 -14.11
C PHE A 58 12.01 -7.36 -15.31
N GLN A 59 13.32 -7.56 -15.22
CA GLN A 59 14.23 -7.30 -16.35
C GLN A 59 14.11 -8.41 -17.40
N LEU A 60 14.32 -8.07 -18.67
CA LEU A 60 14.18 -9.05 -19.78
C LEU A 60 15.15 -10.23 -19.65
N SER A 61 16.36 -10.01 -19.15
CA SER A 61 17.34 -11.07 -18.87
C SER A 61 16.82 -12.09 -17.85
N HIS A 62 16.15 -11.63 -16.82
CA HIS A 62 15.56 -12.52 -15.80
C HIS A 62 14.31 -13.24 -16.32
N ILE A 63 13.52 -12.57 -17.16
CA ILE A 63 12.36 -13.19 -17.80
C ILE A 63 12.79 -14.32 -18.77
N SER A 64 13.87 -14.11 -19.53
CA SER A 64 14.44 -15.15 -20.40
C SER A 64 14.82 -16.39 -19.58
N GLN A 65 15.58 -16.22 -18.50
CA GLN A 65 15.99 -17.30 -17.63
C GLN A 65 14.81 -18.00 -16.95
N LEU A 66 13.76 -17.24 -16.56
CA LEU A 66 12.52 -17.81 -15.99
C LEU A 66 11.75 -18.70 -16.96
N LEU A 67 11.85 -18.42 -18.25
CA LEU A 67 11.11 -19.14 -19.29
C LEU A 67 11.90 -20.32 -19.89
N GLU A 68 13.22 -20.38 -19.67
CA GLU A 68 14.12 -21.42 -20.19
C GLU A 68 14.33 -22.58 -19.22
N THR A 69 13.77 -22.54 -18.00
CA THR A 69 14.11 -23.48 -16.93
C THR A 69 13.17 -24.70 -16.88
N ASP A 70 13.67 -25.84 -17.34
CA ASP A 70 13.02 -27.15 -17.17
C ASP A 70 13.81 -28.12 -16.26
N SER A 71 14.78 -27.69 -15.45
CA SER A 71 15.55 -28.58 -14.58
C SER A 71 15.73 -28.06 -13.15
N GLU A 72 15.64 -28.96 -12.15
CA GLU A 72 15.76 -28.67 -10.70
C GLU A 72 17.09 -28.00 -10.30
N ALA A 73 18.18 -28.28 -11.01
CA ALA A 73 19.48 -27.66 -10.76
C ALA A 73 19.47 -26.14 -11.02
N HIS A 74 18.65 -25.64 -11.94
CA HIS A 74 18.53 -24.22 -12.27
C HIS A 74 17.62 -23.46 -11.30
N GLY A 75 16.73 -24.15 -10.58
CA GLY A 75 15.82 -23.49 -9.62
C GLY A 75 16.56 -22.78 -8.48
N LYS A 76 17.66 -23.33 -7.98
CA LYS A 76 18.48 -22.69 -6.94
C LYS A 76 19.18 -21.45 -7.47
N THR A 77 19.71 -21.50 -8.69
CA THR A 77 20.36 -20.36 -9.35
C THR A 77 19.36 -19.22 -9.59
N LEU A 78 18.15 -19.55 -10.05
CA LEU A 78 17.08 -18.59 -10.26
C LEU A 78 16.65 -17.92 -8.97
N THR A 79 16.43 -18.67 -7.89
CA THR A 79 16.06 -18.11 -6.58
C THR A 79 17.15 -17.13 -6.09
N THR A 80 18.42 -17.47 -6.26
CA THR A 80 19.52 -16.59 -5.89
C THR A 80 19.53 -15.30 -6.72
N GLN A 81 19.28 -15.39 -8.01
CA GLN A 81 19.19 -14.21 -8.90
C GLN A 81 18.00 -13.31 -8.54
N LEU A 82 16.83 -13.89 -8.28
CA LEU A 82 15.68 -13.14 -7.81
C LEU A 82 15.92 -12.45 -6.47
N GLN A 83 16.61 -13.12 -5.54
CA GLN A 83 17.06 -12.52 -4.28
C GLN A 83 18.03 -11.35 -4.49
N GLN A 84 18.99 -11.51 -5.41
CA GLN A 84 19.92 -10.44 -5.74
C GLN A 84 19.23 -9.24 -6.38
N GLN A 85 18.29 -9.49 -7.31
CA GLN A 85 17.47 -8.43 -7.91
C GLN A 85 16.62 -7.74 -6.84
N TYR A 86 15.97 -8.48 -5.96
CA TYR A 86 15.21 -7.91 -4.86
C TYR A 86 16.07 -6.99 -3.98
N ARG A 87 17.26 -7.42 -3.60
CA ARG A 87 18.22 -6.60 -2.82
C ARG A 87 18.60 -5.32 -3.56
N SER A 88 18.86 -5.42 -4.87
CA SER A 88 19.17 -4.24 -5.70
C SER A 88 18.00 -3.25 -5.74
N VAL A 89 16.78 -3.74 -5.94
CA VAL A 89 15.56 -2.91 -5.93
C VAL A 89 15.37 -2.26 -4.55
N MET A 90 15.58 -3.01 -3.46
CA MET A 90 15.48 -2.47 -2.10
C MET A 90 16.52 -1.39 -1.81
N GLN A 91 17.74 -1.52 -2.35
CA GLN A 91 18.75 -0.46 -2.24
C GLN A 91 18.34 0.79 -3.02
N GLN A 92 17.81 0.64 -4.24
CA GLN A 92 17.29 1.76 -5.02
C GLN A 92 16.13 2.44 -4.32
N LEU A 93 15.20 1.65 -3.76
CA LEU A 93 14.09 2.17 -2.97
C LEU A 93 14.58 2.94 -1.75
N GLY A 94 15.60 2.43 -1.05
CA GLY A 94 16.23 3.13 0.07
C GLY A 94 16.80 4.50 -0.32
N ARG A 95 17.53 4.57 -1.44
CA ARG A 95 18.05 5.84 -1.97
C ARG A 95 16.94 6.82 -2.35
N LEU A 96 15.90 6.33 -3.05
CA LEU A 96 14.75 7.16 -3.42
C LEU A 96 14.00 7.67 -2.19
N ARG A 97 13.84 6.84 -1.16
CA ARG A 97 13.24 7.28 0.12
C ARG A 97 14.08 8.33 0.83
N GLN A 98 15.41 8.20 0.84
CA GLN A 98 16.29 9.23 1.38
C GLN A 98 16.16 10.56 0.62
N THR A 99 16.10 10.49 -0.72
CA THR A 99 15.86 11.68 -1.55
C THR A 99 14.48 12.27 -1.28
N ALA A 100 13.44 11.43 -1.16
CA ALA A 100 12.10 11.89 -0.84
C ALA A 100 12.05 12.56 0.53
N ALA A 101 12.66 11.95 1.57
CA ALA A 101 12.72 12.53 2.90
C ALA A 101 13.45 13.89 2.93
N ALA A 102 14.53 14.03 2.16
CA ALA A 102 15.21 15.30 2.02
C ALA A 102 14.32 16.37 1.36
N LEU A 103 13.59 16.00 0.30
CA LEU A 103 12.63 16.88 -0.37
C LEU A 103 11.44 17.22 0.54
N GLU A 104 10.92 16.24 1.28
CA GLU A 104 9.85 16.45 2.26
C GLU A 104 10.30 17.44 3.36
N GLY A 105 11.53 17.30 3.86
CA GLY A 105 12.12 18.25 4.80
C GLY A 105 12.30 19.64 4.22
N LEU A 106 12.46 19.79 2.92
CA LEU A 106 12.57 21.08 2.24
C LEU A 106 11.20 21.70 1.94
N LEU A 107 10.27 20.89 1.43
CA LEU A 107 8.95 21.33 0.93
C LEU A 107 7.91 21.42 2.04
N GLY A 108 7.95 20.52 3.02
CA GLY A 108 6.96 20.40 4.08
C GLY A 108 7.07 21.47 5.18
N ARG A 109 7.86 22.53 4.98
CA ARG A 109 8.03 23.58 5.97
C ARG A 109 6.84 24.54 5.98
N ASP A 110 6.39 24.85 7.18
CA ASP A 110 5.31 25.81 7.39
C ASP A 110 5.71 27.25 7.00
N ARG A 111 4.73 28.17 7.00
CA ARG A 111 4.93 29.56 6.61
C ARG A 111 5.96 30.29 7.46
N SER A 112 6.12 29.91 8.72
CA SER A 112 7.09 30.49 9.64
C SER A 112 8.55 30.23 9.21
N CYS A 113 8.78 29.14 8.47
CA CYS A 113 10.09 28.75 7.96
C CYS A 113 10.31 29.12 6.47
N GLN A 114 9.33 29.65 5.75
CA GLN A 114 9.41 29.91 4.30
C GLN A 114 10.51 30.92 3.92
N THR A 115 10.75 31.94 4.73
CA THR A 115 11.82 32.89 4.48
C THR A 115 13.19 32.23 4.57
N LEU A 116 13.41 31.40 5.58
CA LEU A 116 14.64 30.64 5.75
C LEU A 116 14.81 29.58 4.64
N GLN A 117 13.71 29.01 4.17
CA GLN A 117 13.70 28.09 3.04
C GLN A 117 14.16 28.77 1.75
N ALA A 118 13.66 29.96 1.45
CA ALA A 118 14.06 30.74 0.27
C ALA A 118 15.54 31.10 0.31
N GLU A 119 16.04 31.53 1.47
CA GLU A 119 17.47 31.84 1.68
C GLU A 119 18.33 30.59 1.49
N ALA A 120 17.91 29.47 2.02
CA ALA A 120 18.64 28.20 1.90
C ALA A 120 18.68 27.68 0.47
N ILE A 121 17.59 27.76 -0.29
CA ILE A 121 17.57 27.42 -1.72
C ILE A 121 18.48 28.36 -2.52
N ALA A 122 18.51 29.64 -2.18
CA ALA A 122 19.43 30.60 -2.79
C ALA A 122 20.90 30.24 -2.49
N HIS A 123 21.20 29.86 -1.24
CA HIS A 123 22.54 29.39 -0.85
C HIS A 123 22.94 28.09 -1.55
N LEU A 124 22.03 27.09 -1.66
CA LEU A 124 22.31 25.85 -2.37
C LEU A 124 22.71 26.06 -3.83
N ARG A 125 22.16 27.09 -4.50
CA ARG A 125 22.53 27.45 -5.87
C ARG A 125 23.95 28.02 -6.02
N LEU A 126 24.54 28.50 -4.91
CA LEU A 126 25.85 29.11 -4.86
C LEU A 126 26.93 28.14 -4.33
N LEU A 127 26.53 26.97 -3.85
CA LEU A 127 27.47 25.99 -3.26
C LEU A 127 28.15 25.18 -4.38
N GLU A 128 29.47 25.28 -4.42
CA GLU A 128 30.33 24.34 -5.17
C GLU A 128 30.56 23.09 -4.31
N VAL A 129 29.62 22.13 -4.43
CA VAL A 129 29.56 20.91 -3.57
C VAL A 129 30.77 19.97 -3.76
N GLU A 130 31.54 20.17 -4.83
CA GLU A 130 32.73 19.35 -5.13
C GLU A 130 33.94 19.69 -4.24
N THR A 131 33.87 20.76 -3.47
CA THR A 131 34.93 21.19 -2.57
C THR A 131 34.64 20.79 -1.12
N GLN A 132 35.68 20.53 -0.32
CA GLN A 132 35.54 20.23 1.12
C GLN A 132 34.89 21.41 1.89
N ASP A 133 35.15 22.64 1.45
CA ASP A 133 34.50 23.85 1.99
C ASP A 133 33.01 23.91 1.68
N GLY A 134 32.59 23.45 0.49
CA GLY A 134 31.18 23.38 0.10
C GLY A 134 30.37 22.40 0.96
N LEU A 135 30.98 21.26 1.34
CA LEU A 135 30.34 20.32 2.26
C LEU A 135 30.16 20.90 3.67
N GLY A 136 31.18 21.62 4.17
CA GLY A 136 31.07 22.31 5.46
C GLY A 136 30.01 23.43 5.48
N GLN A 137 29.87 24.17 4.39
CA GLN A 137 28.82 25.18 4.24
C GLN A 137 27.42 24.55 4.15
N LEU A 138 27.29 23.40 3.49
CA LEU A 138 26.03 22.63 3.43
C LEU A 138 25.61 22.17 4.84
N GLU A 139 26.55 21.62 5.61
CA GLU A 139 26.30 21.18 6.98
C GLU A 139 25.88 22.34 7.91
N GLN A 140 26.55 23.50 7.78
CA GLN A 140 26.15 24.71 8.51
C GLN A 140 24.75 25.19 8.12
N LEU A 141 24.36 25.06 6.85
CA LEU A 141 23.03 25.38 6.37
C LEU A 141 21.96 24.48 7.00
N TRP A 142 22.21 23.18 7.04
CA TRP A 142 21.32 22.22 7.71
C TRP A 142 21.17 22.53 9.20
N ASN A 143 22.29 22.79 9.89
CA ASN A 143 22.28 23.12 11.32
C ASN A 143 21.49 24.40 11.63
N ARG A 144 21.53 25.43 10.77
CA ARG A 144 20.71 26.63 10.90
C ARG A 144 19.22 26.34 10.69
N TRP A 145 18.91 25.46 9.76
CA TRP A 145 17.53 25.03 9.52
C TRP A 145 16.96 24.26 10.71
N ASP A 146 17.72 23.33 11.24
CA ASP A 146 17.30 22.57 12.40
C ASP A 146 17.12 23.47 13.64
N ALA A 147 17.99 24.47 13.82
CA ALA A 147 17.82 25.43 14.89
C ALA A 147 16.53 26.27 14.76
N ALA A 148 16.11 26.59 13.54
CA ALA A 148 14.88 27.36 13.32
C ALA A 148 13.61 26.55 13.63
N THR A 149 13.63 25.23 13.47
CA THR A 149 12.48 24.36 13.76
C THR A 149 12.14 24.29 15.25
N HIS A 150 13.09 24.61 16.14
CA HIS A 150 12.86 24.62 17.59
C HIS A 150 12.17 25.90 18.12
N ALA A 151 11.95 26.89 17.25
CA ALA A 151 11.40 28.16 17.66
C ALA A 151 9.87 28.20 17.76
N HIS A 152 9.17 27.24 17.19
CA HIS A 152 7.70 27.17 17.16
C HIS A 152 7.22 25.71 17.04
N PRO A 153 5.95 25.41 17.41
CA PRO A 153 5.39 24.07 17.20
C PRO A 153 5.23 23.78 15.69
N GLU A 154 5.41 22.53 15.30
CA GLU A 154 5.23 22.10 13.93
C GLU A 154 3.77 22.23 13.46
N ALA A 155 3.54 22.89 12.33
CA ALA A 155 2.23 23.04 11.72
C ALA A 155 1.96 21.88 10.74
N PHE A 156 1.71 20.67 11.28
CA PHE A 156 1.56 19.43 10.51
C PHE A 156 0.58 19.53 9.34
N GLN A 157 -0.53 20.25 9.49
CA GLN A 157 -1.51 20.37 8.41
C GLN A 157 -0.99 21.20 7.24
N GLU A 158 -0.27 22.30 7.52
CA GLU A 158 0.33 23.14 6.47
C GLU A 158 1.43 22.37 5.73
N SER A 159 2.29 21.67 6.47
CA SER A 159 3.33 20.83 5.90
C SER A 159 2.75 19.73 5.02
N LEU A 160 1.71 19.06 5.50
CA LEU A 160 1.06 17.98 4.78
C LEU A 160 0.37 18.46 3.50
N GLN A 161 -0.27 19.64 3.50
CA GLN A 161 -0.87 20.23 2.30
C GLN A 161 0.13 20.49 1.18
N GLN A 162 1.39 20.79 1.52
CA GLN A 162 2.46 20.99 0.53
C GLN A 162 3.01 19.68 -0.03
N LEU A 163 2.93 18.59 0.76
CA LEU A 163 3.51 17.30 0.42
C LEU A 163 2.52 16.34 -0.24
N LEU A 164 1.21 16.51 0.01
CA LEU A 164 0.19 15.66 -0.57
C LEU A 164 0.10 15.83 -2.09
N PRO A 165 -0.09 14.72 -2.83
CA PRO A 165 -0.44 14.82 -4.25
C PRO A 165 -1.81 15.49 -4.42
N ASP A 166 -2.15 15.87 -5.64
CA ASP A 166 -3.50 16.38 -5.94
C ASP A 166 -4.57 15.31 -5.62
N LEU A 167 -5.41 15.62 -4.65
CA LEU A 167 -6.53 14.80 -4.18
C LEU A 167 -7.89 15.46 -4.46
N SER A 168 -7.96 16.42 -5.37
CA SER A 168 -9.17 17.19 -5.69
C SER A 168 -10.34 16.33 -6.15
N ASN A 169 -10.07 15.12 -6.66
CA ASN A 169 -11.07 14.14 -7.06
C ASN A 169 -11.59 13.25 -5.92
N ARG A 170 -11.16 13.50 -4.68
CA ARG A 170 -11.57 12.73 -3.49
C ARG A 170 -12.46 13.56 -2.59
N SER A 171 -13.34 12.90 -1.86
CA SER A 171 -14.16 13.57 -0.86
C SER A 171 -13.33 14.15 0.27
N GLU A 172 -13.81 15.20 0.91
CA GLU A 172 -13.14 15.85 2.04
C GLU A 172 -12.86 14.86 3.19
N ILE A 173 -13.79 13.93 3.46
CA ILE A 173 -13.61 12.90 4.49
C ILE A 173 -12.53 11.90 4.08
N GLU A 174 -12.41 11.58 2.80
CA GLU A 174 -11.36 10.70 2.30
C GLU A 174 -9.98 11.36 2.40
N VAL A 175 -9.88 12.65 2.06
CA VAL A 175 -8.65 13.43 2.21
C VAL A 175 -8.23 13.49 3.68
N ASP A 176 -9.16 13.76 4.60
CA ASP A 176 -8.88 13.79 6.03
C ASP A 176 -8.41 12.41 6.56
N LEU A 177 -9.08 11.34 6.17
CA LEU A 177 -8.68 9.97 6.51
C LEU A 177 -7.25 9.66 6.03
N LEU A 178 -6.93 9.99 4.78
CA LEU A 178 -5.60 9.79 4.21
C LEU A 178 -4.54 10.62 4.95
N SER A 179 -4.86 11.88 5.26
CA SER A 179 -3.99 12.77 6.03
C SER A 179 -3.64 12.21 7.41
N LYS A 180 -4.64 11.69 8.12
CA LYS A 180 -4.44 11.06 9.44
C LYS A 180 -3.62 9.78 9.36
N LEU A 181 -3.83 8.97 8.32
CA LEU A 181 -3.02 7.77 8.08
C LEU A 181 -1.54 8.12 7.83
N ILE A 182 -1.28 9.17 7.04
CA ILE A 182 0.08 9.65 6.79
C ILE A 182 0.72 10.15 8.08
N LEU A 183 0.02 10.99 8.85
CA LEU A 183 0.52 11.50 10.12
C LEU A 183 0.80 10.39 11.15
N ALA A 184 0.10 9.27 11.07
CA ALA A 184 0.33 8.13 11.95
C ALA A 184 1.61 7.34 11.62
N CYS A 185 2.10 7.39 10.37
CA CYS A 185 3.29 6.66 9.96
C CYS A 185 4.45 7.53 9.45
N GLY A 186 4.22 8.83 9.21
CA GLY A 186 5.21 9.75 8.67
C GLY A 186 5.62 9.45 7.21
N ASP A 187 4.79 8.75 6.43
CA ASP A 187 5.10 8.35 5.04
C ASP A 187 4.02 8.84 4.07
N VAL A 188 4.30 9.94 3.38
CA VAL A 188 3.38 10.53 2.38
C VAL A 188 3.08 9.56 1.24
N SER A 189 4.00 8.66 0.91
CA SER A 189 3.81 7.67 -0.14
C SER A 189 2.65 6.69 0.14
N LEU A 190 2.21 6.59 1.40
CA LEU A 190 1.10 5.73 1.83
C LEU A 190 -0.20 5.99 1.05
N VAL A 191 -0.44 7.23 0.60
CA VAL A 191 -1.60 7.59 -0.26
C VAL A 191 -1.72 6.68 -1.47
N ASN A 192 -0.58 6.28 -2.05
CA ASN A 192 -0.57 5.43 -3.25
C ASN A 192 -0.95 3.98 -2.96
N PHE A 193 -0.96 3.57 -1.70
CA PHE A 193 -1.21 2.19 -1.28
C PHE A 193 -2.58 2.01 -0.62
N VAL A 194 -3.16 3.03 -0.03
CA VAL A 194 -4.51 2.96 0.57
C VAL A 194 -5.56 2.74 -0.52
N ARG A 195 -6.52 1.88 -0.24
CA ARG A 195 -7.66 1.57 -1.10
C ARG A 195 -8.94 1.54 -0.29
N LEU A 196 -9.92 2.29 -0.79
CA LEU A 196 -11.30 2.27 -0.31
C LEU A 196 -12.17 1.68 -1.41
N GLY A 197 -13.16 0.89 -1.05
CA GLY A 197 -14.08 0.26 -2.01
C GLY A 197 -15.47 0.06 -1.44
N GLY A 198 -16.43 -0.16 -2.34
CA GLY A 198 -17.81 -0.45 -1.96
C GLY A 198 -18.53 0.66 -1.20
N GLY A 199 -18.16 1.94 -1.42
CA GLY A 199 -18.76 3.04 -0.66
C GLY A 199 -18.36 3.02 0.82
N ALA A 200 -17.10 2.66 1.13
CA ALA A 200 -16.61 2.42 2.49
C ALA A 200 -16.94 3.55 3.48
N ILE A 201 -16.82 4.82 3.07
CA ILE A 201 -17.10 5.96 3.95
C ILE A 201 -18.58 6.01 4.31
N ALA A 202 -19.46 5.88 3.32
CA ALA A 202 -20.91 5.89 3.54
C ALA A 202 -21.34 4.72 4.44
N ALA A 203 -20.86 3.51 4.14
CA ALA A 203 -21.16 2.30 4.91
C ALA A 203 -20.68 2.42 6.36
N ALA A 204 -19.44 2.90 6.58
CA ALA A 204 -18.89 3.15 7.91
C ALA A 204 -19.74 4.16 8.70
N ARG A 205 -19.99 5.33 8.12
CA ARG A 205 -20.74 6.40 8.79
C ARG A 205 -22.15 5.97 9.16
N ASN A 206 -22.83 5.24 8.28
CA ASN A 206 -24.18 4.71 8.55
C ASN A 206 -24.16 3.68 9.68
N ALA A 207 -23.23 2.73 9.67
CA ALA A 207 -23.10 1.72 10.72
C ALA A 207 -22.74 2.34 12.07
N LEU A 208 -21.78 3.26 12.12
CA LEU A 208 -21.37 3.96 13.33
C LEU A 208 -22.50 4.83 13.92
N LYS A 209 -23.26 5.56 13.08
CA LYS A 209 -24.45 6.30 13.51
C LYS A 209 -25.52 5.40 14.11
N ALA A 210 -25.65 4.16 13.64
CA ALA A 210 -26.58 3.17 14.17
C ALA A 210 -26.09 2.47 15.46
N GLY A 211 -24.93 2.85 15.99
CA GLY A 211 -24.39 2.22 17.19
C GLY A 211 -23.92 0.77 16.98
N CYS A 212 -23.28 0.49 15.84
CA CYS A 212 -22.88 -0.86 15.45
C CYS A 212 -21.87 -1.50 16.42
N GLN A 213 -21.75 -2.82 16.32
CA GLN A 213 -20.64 -3.54 16.96
C GLN A 213 -19.34 -3.27 16.22
N VAL A 214 -18.30 -2.83 16.92
CA VAL A 214 -16.93 -2.64 16.42
C VAL A 214 -16.06 -3.78 16.95
N VAL A 215 -15.36 -4.47 16.07
CA VAL A 215 -14.61 -5.68 16.42
C VAL A 215 -13.17 -5.58 15.94
N GLY A 216 -12.21 -5.58 16.85
CA GLY A 216 -10.77 -5.64 16.54
C GLY A 216 -10.25 -7.06 16.58
N ASP A 217 -9.23 -7.36 15.77
CA ASP A 217 -8.59 -8.68 15.78
C ASP A 217 -7.86 -9.00 17.10
N VAL A 218 -7.16 -8.02 17.67
CA VAL A 218 -6.39 -8.16 18.90
C VAL A 218 -6.62 -6.99 19.87
N PRO A 219 -6.35 -7.15 21.19
CA PRO A 219 -6.51 -6.07 22.18
C PRO A 219 -5.73 -4.81 21.84
N ALA A 220 -4.53 -4.92 21.25
CA ALA A 220 -3.71 -3.79 20.87
C ALA A 220 -4.40 -2.87 19.83
N VAL A 221 -5.15 -3.43 18.87
CA VAL A 221 -5.96 -2.66 17.94
C VAL A 221 -7.10 -1.96 18.65
N VAL A 222 -7.82 -2.69 19.52
CA VAL A 222 -8.94 -2.15 20.29
C VAL A 222 -8.48 -1.02 21.23
N ALA A 223 -7.32 -1.16 21.86
CA ALA A 223 -6.75 -0.13 22.74
C ALA A 223 -6.37 1.17 21.98
N ALA A 224 -6.09 1.08 20.69
CA ALA A 224 -5.77 2.24 19.85
C ALA A 224 -7.02 2.96 19.29
N LEU A 225 -8.23 2.42 19.53
CA LEU A 225 -9.48 3.05 19.14
C LEU A 225 -9.88 4.15 20.11
N ASP A 226 -10.52 5.19 19.58
CA ASP A 226 -11.13 6.24 20.41
C ASP A 226 -12.39 5.73 21.12
N GLN A 227 -12.16 5.13 22.30
CA GLN A 227 -13.22 4.53 23.10
C GLN A 227 -14.29 5.54 23.52
N THR A 228 -13.89 6.80 23.76
CA THR A 228 -14.81 7.85 24.19
C THR A 228 -15.80 8.22 23.09
N ARG A 229 -15.30 8.46 21.88
CA ARG A 229 -16.16 8.79 20.75
C ARG A 229 -17.03 7.59 20.32
N LEU A 230 -16.48 6.38 20.34
CA LEU A 230 -17.26 5.16 20.06
C LEU A 230 -18.38 4.95 21.07
N ALA A 231 -18.12 5.14 22.37
CA ALA A 231 -19.13 5.06 23.40
C ALA A 231 -20.21 6.14 23.22
N HIS A 232 -19.83 7.36 22.83
CA HIS A 232 -20.77 8.45 22.53
C HIS A 232 -21.71 8.10 21.36
N LEU A 233 -21.21 7.36 20.36
CA LEU A 233 -22.02 6.86 19.25
C LEU A 233 -22.82 5.59 19.62
N GLY A 234 -22.72 5.08 20.83
CA GLY A 234 -23.40 3.86 21.27
C GLY A 234 -22.80 2.57 20.72
N CYS A 235 -21.59 2.63 20.14
CA CYS A 235 -20.91 1.47 19.57
C CYS A 235 -20.35 0.56 20.67
N GLN A 236 -20.54 -0.75 20.51
CA GLN A 236 -19.96 -1.76 21.41
C GLN A 236 -18.65 -2.28 20.82
N VAL A 237 -17.56 -2.19 21.58
CA VAL A 237 -16.24 -2.64 21.14
C VAL A 237 -15.94 -4.03 21.67
N LYS A 238 -15.49 -4.93 20.80
CA LYS A 238 -15.09 -6.32 21.14
C LYS A 238 -13.75 -6.68 20.51
N THR A 239 -13.10 -7.70 21.05
CA THR A 239 -11.85 -8.29 20.53
C THR A 239 -12.09 -9.73 20.14
N LEU A 240 -11.56 -10.16 18.97
CA LEU A 240 -11.65 -11.55 18.51
C LEU A 240 -10.66 -12.46 19.26
N ILE A 241 -9.40 -12.06 19.32
CA ILE A 241 -8.33 -12.80 19.99
C ILE A 241 -8.08 -12.13 21.35
N ALA A 242 -8.71 -12.63 22.42
CA ALA A 242 -8.70 -12.00 23.74
C ALA A 242 -7.41 -12.26 24.54
N ASN A 243 -6.25 -12.35 23.90
CA ASN A 243 -4.96 -12.50 24.59
C ASN A 243 -4.29 -11.12 24.74
N PRO A 244 -4.18 -10.58 25.97
CA PRO A 244 -3.63 -9.25 26.23
C PRO A 244 -2.11 -9.14 25.99
N HIS A 245 -1.42 -10.26 25.85
CA HIS A 245 0.04 -10.30 25.66
C HIS A 245 0.47 -10.24 24.19
N ILE A 246 -0.45 -10.16 23.24
CA ILE A 246 -0.12 -10.04 21.83
C ILE A 246 0.42 -8.65 21.52
N THR A 247 1.69 -8.58 21.17
CA THR A 247 2.42 -7.35 20.82
C THR A 247 2.86 -7.29 19.36
N SER A 248 2.82 -8.42 18.66
CA SER A 248 3.30 -8.53 17.27
C SER A 248 2.31 -9.28 16.36
N ALA A 249 2.44 -9.05 15.05
CA ALA A 249 1.67 -9.78 14.05
C ALA A 249 1.96 -11.29 14.07
N ALA A 250 3.19 -11.68 14.41
CA ALA A 250 3.57 -13.09 14.51
C ALA A 250 2.83 -13.79 15.68
N GLU A 251 2.76 -13.14 16.84
CA GLU A 251 2.02 -13.66 17.99
C GLU A 251 0.51 -13.72 17.73
N ALA A 252 -0.04 -12.70 17.07
CA ALA A 252 -1.45 -12.68 16.67
C ALA A 252 -1.78 -13.85 15.73
N GLU A 253 -0.92 -14.10 14.75
CA GLU A 253 -1.06 -15.20 13.80
C GLU A 253 -0.98 -16.56 14.51
N GLN A 254 -0.02 -16.74 15.41
CA GLN A 254 0.09 -17.96 16.22
C GLN A 254 -1.14 -18.16 17.13
N ALA A 255 -1.59 -17.12 17.82
CA ALA A 255 -2.77 -17.19 18.68
C ALA A 255 -4.03 -17.57 17.88
N PHE A 256 -4.18 -17.04 16.67
CA PHE A 256 -5.28 -17.41 15.78
C PHE A 256 -5.28 -18.92 15.44
N TRP A 257 -4.11 -19.48 15.11
CA TRP A 257 -4.00 -20.89 14.75
C TRP A 257 -4.14 -21.85 15.97
N HIS A 258 -3.77 -21.39 17.17
CA HIS A 258 -3.94 -22.16 18.40
C HIS A 258 -5.38 -22.16 18.94
N GLN A 259 -6.17 -21.13 18.64
CA GLN A 259 -7.56 -21.03 19.08
C GLN A 259 -8.51 -21.65 18.04
N CYS A 260 -8.98 -22.88 18.26
CA CYS A 260 -9.93 -23.53 17.35
C CYS A 260 -11.32 -22.85 17.28
N GLN A 261 -11.61 -21.87 18.14
CA GLN A 261 -12.94 -21.28 18.29
C GLN A 261 -13.22 -20.04 17.43
N TRP A 262 -12.24 -19.54 16.68
CA TRP A 262 -12.38 -18.30 15.92
C TRP A 262 -13.50 -18.33 14.88
N LYS A 263 -13.80 -19.50 14.27
CA LYS A 263 -14.93 -19.65 13.34
C LYS A 263 -16.26 -19.36 14.02
N GLN A 264 -16.45 -19.90 15.21
CA GLN A 264 -17.66 -19.67 16.01
C GLN A 264 -17.77 -18.21 16.43
N GLN A 265 -16.66 -17.59 16.81
CA GLN A 265 -16.63 -16.17 17.18
C GLN A 265 -17.00 -15.25 16.00
N LEU A 266 -16.51 -15.53 14.80
CA LEU A 266 -16.89 -14.78 13.59
C LEU A 266 -18.39 -14.93 13.26
N GLN A 267 -18.94 -16.14 13.45
CA GLN A 267 -20.37 -16.41 13.22
C GLN A 267 -21.28 -15.74 14.25
N GLN A 268 -20.76 -15.42 15.43
CA GLN A 268 -21.50 -14.73 16.50
C GLN A 268 -21.48 -13.21 16.38
N LEU A 269 -20.77 -12.65 15.40
CA LEU A 269 -20.74 -11.23 15.16
C LEU A 269 -22.09 -10.74 14.62
N GLN A 270 -22.49 -9.55 15.06
CA GLN A 270 -23.73 -8.94 14.62
C GLN A 270 -23.64 -8.56 13.13
N ALA A 271 -24.73 -8.76 12.40
CA ALA A 271 -24.85 -8.22 11.06
C ALA A 271 -24.74 -6.69 11.10
N GLY A 272 -24.04 -6.11 10.12
CA GLY A 272 -23.75 -4.68 10.11
C GLY A 272 -22.61 -4.25 11.01
N CYS A 273 -21.84 -5.17 11.61
CA CYS A 273 -20.65 -4.84 12.39
C CYS A 273 -19.54 -4.19 11.54
N VAL A 274 -18.65 -3.46 12.20
CA VAL A 274 -17.40 -2.97 11.62
C VAL A 274 -16.25 -3.81 12.14
N LEU A 275 -15.54 -4.48 11.24
CA LEU A 275 -14.42 -5.35 11.59
C LEU A 275 -13.09 -4.69 11.25
N ILE A 276 -12.14 -4.73 12.20
CA ILE A 276 -10.82 -4.14 12.07
C ILE A 276 -9.77 -5.23 12.26
N VAL A 277 -9.00 -5.47 11.21
CA VAL A 277 -7.91 -6.46 11.21
C VAL A 277 -6.60 -5.76 10.93
N GLY A 278 -5.76 -5.64 11.95
CA GLY A 278 -4.49 -4.92 11.86
C GLY A 278 -3.25 -5.81 12.05
N TYR A 279 -3.41 -6.97 12.68
CA TYR A 279 -2.29 -7.84 13.05
C TYR A 279 -2.29 -9.17 12.32
N ALA A 280 -3.39 -9.93 12.36
CA ALA A 280 -3.41 -11.32 11.88
C ALA A 280 -3.96 -11.47 10.46
N PRO A 281 -3.10 -11.72 9.44
CA PRO A 281 -3.55 -11.99 8.06
C PRO A 281 -4.56 -13.13 7.98
N SER A 282 -4.42 -14.18 8.79
CA SER A 282 -5.33 -15.32 8.80
C SER A 282 -6.73 -14.94 9.30
N VAL A 283 -6.86 -13.98 10.22
CA VAL A 283 -8.17 -13.42 10.62
C VAL A 283 -8.85 -12.78 9.41
N LEU A 284 -8.11 -11.97 8.63
CA LEU A 284 -8.68 -11.34 7.44
C LEU A 284 -9.10 -12.38 6.39
N MET A 285 -8.29 -13.42 6.19
CA MET A 285 -8.61 -14.50 5.28
C MET A 285 -9.88 -15.24 5.70
N ALA A 286 -9.96 -15.60 6.97
CA ALA A 286 -11.13 -16.26 7.55
C ALA A 286 -12.40 -15.39 7.52
N THR A 287 -12.24 -14.08 7.69
CA THR A 287 -13.32 -13.12 7.51
C THR A 287 -13.84 -13.13 6.08
N CYS A 288 -12.96 -13.15 5.09
CA CYS A 288 -13.34 -13.28 3.68
C CYS A 288 -14.09 -14.62 3.42
N ASP A 289 -13.62 -15.74 4.00
CA ASP A 289 -14.33 -17.04 3.93
C ASP A 289 -15.74 -16.95 4.50
N ALA A 290 -15.91 -16.31 5.67
CA ALA A 290 -17.20 -16.15 6.32
C ALA A 290 -18.16 -15.26 5.52
N VAL A 291 -17.64 -14.22 4.88
CA VAL A 291 -18.43 -13.34 3.98
C VAL A 291 -18.87 -14.10 2.73
N GLU A 292 -17.97 -14.79 2.05
CA GLU A 292 -18.27 -15.57 0.84
C GLU A 292 -19.29 -16.70 1.10
N SER A 293 -19.24 -17.30 2.28
CA SER A 293 -20.23 -18.31 2.72
C SER A 293 -21.52 -17.69 3.29
N SER A 294 -21.68 -16.37 3.24
CA SER A 294 -22.82 -15.63 3.80
C SER A 294 -23.05 -15.84 5.32
N CYS A 295 -22.03 -16.33 6.04
CA CYS A 295 -22.08 -16.52 7.48
C CYS A 295 -21.81 -15.22 8.26
N LEU A 296 -21.24 -14.21 7.60
CA LEU A 296 -20.92 -12.90 8.17
C LEU A 296 -21.29 -11.80 7.17
N GLN A 297 -21.99 -10.77 7.66
CA GLN A 297 -22.43 -9.62 6.86
C GLN A 297 -21.97 -8.31 7.56
N PRO A 298 -20.67 -7.95 7.46
CA PRO A 298 -20.18 -6.72 8.03
C PRO A 298 -20.61 -5.52 7.19
N ALA A 299 -20.83 -4.38 7.83
CA ALA A 299 -21.02 -3.11 7.12
C ALA A 299 -19.72 -2.58 6.51
N LEU A 300 -18.60 -2.82 7.20
CA LEU A 300 -17.26 -2.40 6.77
C LEU A 300 -16.19 -3.37 7.29
N ILE A 301 -15.19 -3.62 6.47
CA ILE A 301 -13.95 -4.30 6.89
C ILE A 301 -12.77 -3.34 6.69
N ILE A 302 -12.10 -2.97 7.79
CA ILE A 302 -10.80 -2.29 7.76
C ILE A 302 -9.73 -3.37 7.87
N GLY A 303 -9.20 -3.79 6.72
CA GLY A 303 -8.26 -4.90 6.64
C GLY A 303 -6.85 -4.44 6.28
N MET A 304 -6.03 -4.12 7.27
CA MET A 304 -4.65 -3.64 7.09
C MET A 304 -3.62 -4.50 7.84
N PRO A 305 -3.70 -5.85 7.83
CA PRO A 305 -2.67 -6.63 8.50
C PRO A 305 -1.32 -6.45 7.81
N ILE A 306 -0.25 -6.50 8.62
CA ILE A 306 1.13 -6.53 8.12
C ILE A 306 1.53 -7.97 7.79
N GLY A 307 2.37 -8.16 6.76
CA GLY A 307 2.92 -9.47 6.43
C GLY A 307 3.39 -9.56 4.98
N PHE A 308 4.25 -10.54 4.71
CA PHE A 308 4.98 -10.59 3.43
C PHE A 308 4.32 -11.49 2.38
N SER A 309 3.61 -12.53 2.77
CA SER A 309 2.93 -13.47 1.87
C SER A 309 1.41 -13.52 2.06
N HIS A 310 0.95 -13.79 3.29
CA HIS A 310 -0.46 -13.97 3.60
C HIS A 310 -1.24 -12.65 3.59
N ALA A 311 -0.68 -11.57 4.17
CA ALA A 311 -1.36 -10.28 4.21
C ALA A 311 -1.66 -9.70 2.81
N PRO A 312 -0.71 -9.69 1.85
CA PRO A 312 -1.03 -9.27 0.48
C PRO A 312 -2.12 -10.13 -0.18
N ALA A 313 -2.14 -11.44 0.08
CA ALA A 313 -3.14 -12.34 -0.45
C ALA A 313 -4.54 -12.07 0.14
N ALA A 314 -4.64 -11.94 1.46
CA ALA A 314 -5.88 -11.63 2.16
C ALA A 314 -6.47 -10.28 1.74
N LYS A 315 -5.64 -9.25 1.62
CA LYS A 315 -6.04 -7.91 1.15
C LYS A 315 -6.56 -7.92 -0.29
N ARG A 316 -5.90 -8.67 -1.19
CA ARG A 316 -6.41 -8.82 -2.58
C ARG A 316 -7.75 -9.54 -2.61
N ARG A 317 -7.98 -10.51 -1.71
CA ARG A 317 -9.26 -11.18 -1.58
C ARG A 317 -10.34 -10.23 -1.05
N LEU A 318 -10.03 -9.45 0.00
CA LEU A 318 -10.91 -8.41 0.52
C LEU A 318 -11.34 -7.43 -0.56
N MET A 319 -10.41 -6.94 -1.39
CA MET A 319 -10.73 -6.03 -2.49
C MET A 319 -11.67 -6.61 -3.55
N ARG A 320 -11.87 -7.92 -3.58
CA ARG A 320 -12.76 -8.64 -4.51
C ARG A 320 -14.04 -9.13 -3.85
N SER A 321 -14.19 -8.99 -2.54
CA SER A 321 -15.32 -9.57 -1.78
C SER A 321 -16.66 -8.89 -2.02
N GLY A 322 -16.68 -7.70 -2.65
CA GLY A 322 -17.90 -6.90 -2.83
C GLY A 322 -18.38 -6.17 -1.56
N ILE A 323 -17.78 -6.41 -0.40
CA ILE A 323 -18.08 -5.73 0.86
C ILE A 323 -17.38 -4.36 0.89
N PRO A 324 -17.96 -3.33 1.51
CA PRO A 324 -17.25 -2.08 1.79
C PRO A 324 -15.97 -2.32 2.58
N PHE A 325 -14.86 -1.76 2.10
CA PHE A 325 -13.55 -2.00 2.73
C PHE A 325 -12.64 -0.79 2.71
N ILE A 326 -11.72 -0.76 3.68
CA ILE A 326 -10.54 0.10 3.70
C ILE A 326 -9.32 -0.81 3.90
N THR A 327 -8.34 -0.72 3.02
CA THR A 327 -7.15 -1.56 3.06
C THR A 327 -5.92 -0.86 2.47
N THR A 328 -4.76 -1.48 2.61
CA THR A 328 -3.52 -1.06 1.94
C THR A 328 -3.07 -2.13 0.95
N LYS A 329 -2.48 -1.75 -0.17
CA LYS A 329 -1.87 -2.71 -1.10
C LYS A 329 -0.55 -3.27 -0.55
N GLY A 330 -0.27 -4.52 -0.88
CA GLY A 330 1.01 -5.17 -0.58
C GLY A 330 1.20 -5.50 0.90
N THR A 331 2.44 -5.37 1.35
CA THR A 331 2.89 -5.77 2.69
C THR A 331 2.61 -4.72 3.77
N LEU A 332 2.40 -3.46 3.37
CA LEU A 332 2.17 -2.32 4.26
C LEU A 332 0.90 -2.49 5.09
N GLY A 333 0.93 -2.05 6.34
CA GLY A 333 -0.22 -2.10 7.23
C GLY A 333 0.21 -2.05 8.69
N GLY A 334 -0.64 -2.52 9.55
CA GLY A 334 -0.43 -2.59 11.00
C GLY A 334 -1.64 -2.13 11.79
N GLY A 335 -1.71 -2.54 13.05
CA GLY A 335 -2.83 -2.24 13.93
C GLY A 335 -3.08 -0.76 14.13
N LEU A 336 -2.01 0.04 14.22
CA LEU A 336 -2.12 1.49 14.36
C LEU A 336 -2.85 2.10 13.15
N LEU A 337 -2.43 1.77 11.93
CA LEU A 337 -3.07 2.29 10.71
C LEU A 337 -4.54 1.86 10.62
N ALA A 338 -4.84 0.63 10.98
CA ALA A 338 -6.22 0.13 10.98
C ALA A 338 -7.10 0.87 12.01
N ALA A 339 -6.58 1.13 13.20
CA ALA A 339 -7.26 1.90 14.24
C ALA A 339 -7.45 3.37 13.85
N VAL A 340 -6.41 4.01 13.31
CA VAL A 340 -6.47 5.41 12.84
C VAL A 340 -7.50 5.57 11.73
N ALA A 341 -7.62 4.59 10.82
CA ALA A 341 -8.64 4.63 9.77
C ALA A 341 -10.07 4.67 10.36
N LEU A 342 -10.36 3.86 11.40
CA LEU A 342 -11.66 3.93 12.06
C LEU A 342 -11.82 5.25 12.84
N ASN A 343 -10.81 5.65 13.61
CA ASN A 343 -10.87 6.87 14.41
C ASN A 343 -11.16 8.10 13.54
N ALA A 344 -10.56 8.20 12.34
CA ALA A 344 -10.84 9.25 11.37
C ALA A 344 -12.31 9.27 10.93
N LEU A 345 -12.91 8.11 10.71
CA LEU A 345 -14.32 8.00 10.34
C LEU A 345 -15.25 8.37 11.51
N VAL A 346 -14.92 7.93 12.71
CA VAL A 346 -15.66 8.29 13.94
C VAL A 346 -15.61 9.80 14.18
N GLU A 347 -14.42 10.41 14.09
CA GLU A 347 -14.22 11.83 14.23
C GLU A 347 -14.99 12.63 13.18
N SER A 348 -15.01 12.16 11.92
CA SER A 348 -15.76 12.80 10.84
C SER A 348 -17.27 12.88 11.11
N LEU A 349 -17.82 11.97 11.92
CA LEU A 349 -19.24 12.02 12.32
C LEU A 349 -19.52 13.11 13.34
N ILE A 350 -18.56 13.44 14.17
CA ILE A 350 -18.70 14.43 15.25
C ILE A 350 -18.38 15.82 14.72
N GLU A 351 -17.28 15.94 13.99
CA GLU A 351 -16.81 17.25 13.50
C GLU A 351 -17.52 17.69 12.21
N LYS A 352 -17.95 16.77 11.38
CA LYS A 352 -18.61 17.02 10.08
C LYS A 352 -19.87 16.18 9.92
N PRO A 353 -20.87 16.32 10.83
CA PRO A 353 -22.06 15.47 10.84
C PRO A 353 -22.89 15.58 9.54
N ASP A 354 -22.94 16.77 8.95
CA ASP A 354 -23.74 17.11 7.77
C ASP A 354 -22.96 17.01 6.44
N CYS A 355 -21.72 16.54 6.47
CA CYS A 355 -20.95 16.35 5.26
C CYS A 355 -21.45 15.15 4.46
N HIS A 356 -21.88 15.39 3.23
CA HIS A 356 -22.36 14.39 2.27
C HIS A 356 -21.49 14.29 1.01
N CYS A 357 -20.34 14.94 0.98
CA CYS A 357 -19.43 15.01 -0.18
C CYS A 357 -18.96 13.63 -0.71
N TYR A 358 -19.14 12.58 0.08
CA TYR A 358 -18.78 11.19 -0.26
C TYR A 358 -19.93 10.42 -0.97
N LEU A 359 -21.10 11.03 -1.13
CA LEU A 359 -22.26 10.42 -1.80
C LEU A 359 -22.34 10.76 -3.29
N GLU A 360 -21.57 11.72 -3.77
CA GLU A 360 -21.56 12.22 -5.14
C GLU A 360 -20.55 11.49 -6.04
N VAL A 361 -20.42 10.17 -5.92
CA VAL A 361 -19.54 9.40 -6.83
C VAL A 361 -20.34 8.31 -7.53
#